data_8bd8fbd4b5fd46565ad15395e459673c
#
_entry.id   8bd8fbd4b5fd46565ad15395e459673c
#
_cell.length_a   1.000
_cell.length_b   1.000
_cell.length_c   1.000
_cell.angle_alpha   90.00
_cell.angle_beta   90.00
_cell.angle_gamma   90.00
#
_symmetry.space_group_name_H-M   'P 1'
#
loop_
_entity.id
_entity.type
_entity.pdbx_description
1 polymer ?
#
loop_
_entity_poly.entity_id
_entity_poly.type
_entity_poly.pdbx_seq_one_letter_code
_entity_poly.pdbx_strand_id
1 'polypeptide(L)'
;MKIRATTKRAFQAATAIFIAEVISWHFQLERGYWVTLTAMALTMQTWGESLMRSFERVSMTILGGLVGTALYFIVPRNDVILVSCLLFFVFFTVYMRQIIYLASVFSLTCFVVFLFAFISNWTLSILYERILETILGAAIAIIVGRFFLPAQTNIANLFVDFFGKINASIRLTFENKTSREFSIPTQYLAFENQKLRKSALSIRYELLFHRMSNQDFNALLTQTTLCTQTVIYLIDA
;
A
#
# COMPACT_ATOMS: atom_id res chain seq x y z
N MET A 1 29.54 -2.78 -2.85
CA MET A 1 28.62 -3.66 -2.08
C MET A 1 27.18 -3.21 -2.36
N LYS A 2 26.36 -3.98 -3.12
CA LYS A 2 24.95 -3.60 -3.37
C LYS A 2 24.13 -3.92 -2.11
N ILE A 3 23.67 -2.91 -1.39
CA ILE A 3 22.78 -3.06 -0.24
C ILE A 3 21.47 -3.68 -0.71
N ARG A 4 21.00 -4.74 -0.06
CA ARG A 4 19.74 -5.42 -0.39
C ARG A 4 18.55 -4.46 -0.22
N ALA A 5 17.53 -4.58 -1.07
CA ALA A 5 16.34 -3.71 -1.02
C ALA A 5 15.65 -3.73 0.35
N THR A 6 15.63 -4.89 1.00
CA THR A 6 15.10 -5.05 2.37
C THR A 6 15.87 -4.23 3.41
N THR A 7 17.22 -4.19 3.30
CA THR A 7 18.07 -3.40 4.20
C THR A 7 17.84 -1.90 4.00
N LYS A 8 17.73 -1.45 2.74
CA LYS A 8 17.38 -0.04 2.44
C LYS A 8 16.07 0.36 3.07
N ARG A 9 15.03 -0.48 2.92
CA ARG A 9 13.71 -0.23 3.52
C ARG A 9 13.79 -0.17 5.05
N ALA A 10 14.55 -1.05 5.69
CA ALA A 10 14.73 -1.03 7.14
C ALA A 10 15.37 0.29 7.62
N PHE A 11 16.39 0.77 6.90
CA PHE A 11 17.01 2.07 7.20
C PHE A 11 16.04 3.24 6.97
N GLN A 12 15.28 3.22 5.87
CA GLN A 12 14.26 4.24 5.61
C GLN A 12 13.19 4.27 6.72
N ALA A 13 12.69 3.09 7.14
CA ALA A 13 11.73 3.00 8.22
C ALA A 13 12.30 3.52 9.55
N ALA A 14 13.54 3.12 9.90
CA ALA A 14 14.21 3.61 11.11
C ALA A 14 14.39 5.13 11.11
N THR A 15 14.80 5.71 9.96
CA THR A 15 14.94 7.17 9.81
C THR A 15 13.58 7.86 9.90
N ALA A 16 12.52 7.29 9.29
CA ALA A 16 11.18 7.86 9.36
C ALA A 16 10.64 7.85 10.80
N ILE A 17 10.85 6.76 11.54
CA ILE A 17 10.50 6.65 12.96
C ILE A 17 11.25 7.71 13.78
N PHE A 18 12.55 7.81 13.59
CA PHE A 18 13.37 8.78 14.33
C PHE A 18 12.91 10.23 14.09
N ILE A 19 12.68 10.60 12.84
CA ILE A 19 12.17 11.93 12.49
C ILE A 19 10.78 12.17 13.08
N ALA A 20 9.90 11.17 13.02
CA ALA A 20 8.55 11.26 13.58
C ALA A 20 8.58 11.48 15.10
N GLU A 21 9.45 10.77 15.83
CA GLU A 21 9.61 10.93 17.27
C GLU A 21 10.17 12.32 17.63
N VAL A 22 11.20 12.79 16.92
CA VAL A 22 11.76 14.14 17.13
C VAL A 22 10.71 15.21 16.92
N ILE A 23 9.91 15.10 15.84
CA ILE A 23 8.82 16.05 15.55
C ILE A 23 7.74 15.97 16.63
N SER A 24 7.32 14.78 17.02
CA SER A 24 6.30 14.57 18.05
C SER A 24 6.72 15.14 19.39
N TRP A 25 7.98 14.96 19.76
CA TRP A 25 8.56 15.51 20.99
C TRP A 25 8.66 17.05 20.93
N HIS A 26 9.12 17.59 19.80
CA HIS A 26 9.30 19.05 19.64
C HIS A 26 7.97 19.80 19.68
N PHE A 27 6.93 19.27 19.03
CA PHE A 27 5.59 19.86 19.01
C PHE A 27 4.71 19.41 20.18
N GLN A 28 5.24 18.59 21.09
CA GLN A 28 4.52 18.05 22.27
C GLN A 28 3.15 17.47 21.90
N LEU A 29 3.12 16.67 20.83
CA LEU A 29 1.88 16.03 20.38
C LEU A 29 1.39 15.02 21.42
N GLU A 30 0.17 15.18 21.91
CA GLU A 30 -0.42 14.32 22.94
C GLU A 30 -0.41 12.84 22.56
N ARG A 31 -0.55 12.55 21.25
CA ARG A 31 -0.60 11.18 20.70
C ARG A 31 0.43 10.96 19.61
N GLY A 32 1.61 11.52 19.72
CA GLY A 32 2.69 11.47 18.73
C GLY A 32 3.05 10.08 18.23
N TYR A 33 2.75 9.02 19.00
CA TYR A 33 2.94 7.62 18.57
C TYR A 33 2.16 7.27 17.29
N TRP A 34 1.06 7.97 16.99
CA TRP A 34 0.32 7.78 15.73
C TRP A 34 1.08 8.30 14.52
N VAL A 35 1.83 9.39 14.67
CA VAL A 35 2.72 9.91 13.62
C VAL A 35 3.75 8.86 13.27
N THR A 36 4.39 8.29 14.31
CA THR A 36 5.43 7.26 14.19
C THR A 36 4.90 5.99 13.55
N LEU A 37 3.76 5.48 14.00
CA LEU A 37 3.11 4.31 13.41
C LEU A 37 2.72 4.55 11.94
N THR A 38 2.24 5.74 11.63
CA THR A 38 1.85 6.10 10.25
C THR A 38 3.08 6.22 9.36
N ALA A 39 4.13 6.90 9.80
CA ALA A 39 5.37 7.05 9.06
C ALA A 39 6.02 5.68 8.77
N MET A 40 6.10 4.81 9.77
CA MET A 40 6.60 3.44 9.62
C MET A 40 5.76 2.61 8.62
N ALA A 41 4.43 2.64 8.77
CA ALA A 41 3.52 1.85 7.94
C ALA A 41 3.50 2.29 6.48
N LEU A 42 3.79 3.56 6.20
CA LEU A 42 3.80 4.14 4.85
C LEU A 42 5.17 4.12 4.17
N THR A 43 6.25 3.77 4.90
CA THR A 43 7.57 3.59 4.30
C THR A 43 7.60 2.31 3.48
N MET A 44 7.48 2.46 2.15
CA MET A 44 7.45 1.37 1.18
C MET A 44 8.78 1.22 0.43
N GLN A 45 8.89 0.18 -0.44
CA GLN A 45 10.11 -0.07 -1.21
C GLN A 45 10.40 1.02 -2.24
N THR A 46 9.34 1.60 -2.82
CA THR A 46 9.44 2.67 -3.83
C THR A 46 8.77 3.94 -3.32
N TRP A 47 9.28 5.08 -3.74
CA TRP A 47 8.71 6.38 -3.41
C TRP A 47 7.27 6.54 -3.93
N GLY A 48 7.00 6.10 -5.17
CA GLY A 48 5.66 6.15 -5.75
C GLY A 48 4.64 5.30 -4.98
N GLU A 49 5.05 4.13 -4.46
CA GLU A 49 4.21 3.30 -3.61
C GLU A 49 3.92 3.98 -2.27
N SER A 50 4.93 4.60 -1.64
CA SER A 50 4.75 5.37 -0.41
C SER A 50 3.78 6.54 -0.63
N LEU A 51 3.90 7.26 -1.75
CA LEU A 51 3.02 8.36 -2.10
C LEU A 51 1.56 7.90 -2.26
N MET A 52 1.33 6.85 -3.07
CA MET A 52 0.00 6.28 -3.30
C MET A 52 -0.64 5.82 -1.98
N ARG A 53 0.09 5.05 -1.17
CA ARG A 53 -0.37 4.56 0.13
C ARG A 53 -0.65 5.67 1.12
N SER A 54 0.10 6.77 1.04
CA SER A 54 -0.12 7.96 1.88
C SER A 54 -1.44 8.63 1.55
N PHE A 55 -1.74 8.84 0.27
CA PHE A 55 -3.03 9.40 -0.15
C PHE A 55 -4.20 8.48 0.22
N GLU A 56 -4.08 7.18 -0.03
CA GLU A 56 -5.09 6.19 0.35
C GLU A 56 -5.35 6.24 1.87
N ARG A 57 -4.29 6.28 2.68
CA ARG A 57 -4.42 6.29 4.14
C ARG A 57 -5.07 7.57 4.66
N VAL A 58 -4.63 8.74 4.20
CA VAL A 58 -5.20 10.02 4.62
C VAL A 58 -6.68 10.09 4.25
N SER A 59 -7.03 9.78 2.99
CA SER A 59 -8.42 9.81 2.52
C SER A 59 -9.32 8.87 3.31
N MET A 60 -8.86 7.62 3.54
CA MET A 60 -9.65 6.63 4.29
C MET A 60 -9.70 6.93 5.78
N THR A 61 -8.70 7.62 6.36
CA THR A 61 -8.77 8.11 7.75
C THR A 61 -9.82 9.20 7.89
N ILE A 62 -9.90 10.14 6.94
CA ILE A 62 -10.94 11.18 6.95
C ILE A 62 -12.33 10.54 6.81
N LEU A 63 -12.54 9.69 5.81
CA LEU A 63 -13.83 9.04 5.58
C LEU A 63 -14.24 8.14 6.73
N GLY A 64 -13.32 7.30 7.22
CA GLY A 64 -13.57 6.41 8.35
C GLY A 64 -13.85 7.16 9.66
N GLY A 65 -13.15 8.30 9.87
CA GLY A 65 -13.39 9.16 11.01
C GLY A 65 -14.76 9.83 10.97
N LEU A 66 -15.17 10.35 9.81
CA LEU A 66 -16.49 10.95 9.62
C LEU A 66 -17.62 9.93 9.80
N VAL A 67 -17.52 8.77 9.12
CA VAL A 67 -18.53 7.71 9.22
C VAL A 67 -18.55 7.10 10.62
N GLY A 68 -17.38 6.81 11.22
CA GLY A 68 -17.28 6.30 12.58
C GLY A 68 -17.91 7.25 13.60
N THR A 69 -17.65 8.55 13.47
CA THR A 69 -18.26 9.59 14.33
C THR A 69 -19.77 9.69 14.11
N ALA A 70 -20.25 9.65 12.87
CA ALA A 70 -21.68 9.62 12.58
C ALA A 70 -22.36 8.39 13.21
N LEU A 71 -21.76 7.21 13.07
CA LEU A 71 -22.25 5.98 13.69
C LEU A 71 -22.26 6.09 15.22
N TYR A 72 -21.24 6.68 15.83
CA TYR A 72 -21.20 6.89 17.29
C TYR A 72 -22.36 7.74 17.80
N PHE A 73 -22.81 8.73 17.04
CA PHE A 73 -23.97 9.56 17.41
C PHE A 73 -25.31 8.83 17.22
N ILE A 74 -25.39 7.88 16.29
CA ILE A 74 -26.62 7.12 15.99
C ILE A 74 -26.77 5.94 16.95
N VAL A 75 -25.66 5.30 17.33
CA VAL A 75 -25.66 4.10 18.16
C VAL A 75 -26.01 4.45 19.61
N PRO A 76 -26.94 3.72 20.27
CA PRO A 76 -27.22 3.91 21.67
C PRO A 76 -25.98 3.72 22.55
N ARG A 77 -25.80 4.58 23.54
CA ARG A 77 -24.64 4.54 24.47
C ARG A 77 -24.80 3.41 25.49
N ASN A 78 -24.73 2.18 25.00
CA ASN A 78 -24.75 0.97 25.82
C ASN A 78 -23.40 0.26 25.63
N ASP A 79 -22.73 -0.07 26.73
CA ASP A 79 -21.40 -0.70 26.72
C ASP A 79 -21.35 -1.98 25.87
N VAL A 80 -22.42 -2.79 25.93
CA VAL A 80 -22.52 -4.02 25.12
C VAL A 80 -22.52 -3.73 23.64
N ILE A 81 -23.23 -2.68 23.20
CA ILE A 81 -23.31 -2.30 21.79
C ILE A 81 -21.98 -1.69 21.33
N LEU A 82 -21.37 -0.84 22.16
CA LEU A 82 -20.05 -0.24 21.86
C LEU A 82 -18.98 -1.32 21.70
N VAL A 83 -18.93 -2.31 22.61
CA VAL A 83 -17.99 -3.43 22.52
C VAL A 83 -18.27 -4.29 21.28
N SER A 84 -19.53 -4.52 20.97
CA SER A 84 -19.92 -5.29 19.77
C SER A 84 -19.46 -4.58 18.47
N CYS A 85 -19.66 -3.26 18.37
CA CYS A 85 -19.17 -2.45 17.24
C CYS A 85 -17.64 -2.48 17.17
N LEU A 86 -16.95 -2.38 18.29
CA LEU A 86 -15.50 -2.44 18.37
C LEU A 86 -14.99 -3.79 17.85
N LEU A 87 -15.54 -4.90 18.30
CA LEU A 87 -15.18 -6.24 17.83
C LEU A 87 -15.47 -6.43 16.33
N PHE A 88 -16.62 -5.92 15.87
CA PHE A 88 -16.96 -5.94 14.45
C PHE A 88 -15.92 -5.22 13.60
N PHE A 89 -15.53 -3.99 13.97
CA PHE A 89 -14.55 -3.23 13.20
C PHE A 89 -13.13 -3.81 13.28
N VAL A 90 -12.73 -4.43 14.42
CA VAL A 90 -11.47 -5.18 14.50
C VAL A 90 -11.46 -6.35 13.53
N PHE A 91 -12.51 -7.18 13.59
CA PHE A 91 -12.64 -8.33 12.68
C PHE A 91 -12.60 -7.86 11.22
N PHE A 92 -13.37 -6.84 10.87
CA PHE A 92 -13.45 -6.32 9.52
C PHE A 92 -12.12 -5.72 9.04
N THR A 93 -11.37 -5.07 9.94
CA THR A 93 -10.02 -4.54 9.65
C THR A 93 -9.06 -5.65 9.26
N VAL A 94 -9.02 -6.74 10.05
CA VAL A 94 -8.11 -7.87 9.82
C VAL A 94 -8.50 -8.62 8.54
N TYR A 95 -9.80 -8.88 8.36
CA TYR A 95 -10.33 -9.57 7.19
C TYR A 95 -10.06 -8.78 5.89
N MET A 96 -10.38 -7.49 5.86
CA MET A 96 -10.21 -6.63 4.68
C MET A 96 -8.75 -6.33 4.34
N ARG A 97 -7.84 -6.43 5.30
CA ARG A 97 -6.41 -6.21 5.07
C ARG A 97 -5.82 -7.11 3.98
N GLN A 98 -6.35 -8.32 3.82
CA GLN A 98 -5.89 -9.27 2.82
C GLN A 98 -6.52 -9.03 1.43
N ILE A 99 -7.70 -8.40 1.39
CA ILE A 99 -8.49 -8.22 0.17
C ILE A 99 -8.29 -6.81 -0.39
N ILE A 100 -8.62 -5.79 0.40
CA ILE A 100 -8.62 -4.38 -0.01
C ILE A 100 -8.02 -3.52 1.09
N TYR A 101 -6.84 -2.94 0.84
CA TYR A 101 -6.15 -2.07 1.79
C TYR A 101 -7.00 -0.87 2.23
N LEU A 102 -7.70 -0.21 1.29
CA LEU A 102 -8.53 0.96 1.60
C LEU A 102 -9.61 0.65 2.65
N ALA A 103 -10.33 -0.47 2.45
CA ALA A 103 -11.38 -0.90 3.39
C ALA A 103 -10.81 -1.23 4.79
N SER A 104 -9.59 -1.80 4.84
CA SER A 104 -8.91 -2.06 6.10
C SER A 104 -8.56 -0.76 6.85
N VAL A 105 -8.03 0.27 6.16
CA VAL A 105 -7.72 1.56 6.78
C VAL A 105 -8.98 2.28 7.25
N PHE A 106 -10.04 2.26 6.45
CA PHE A 106 -11.34 2.80 6.82
C PHE A 106 -11.87 2.15 8.10
N SER A 107 -11.91 0.82 8.15
CA SER A 107 -12.39 0.06 9.32
C SER A 107 -11.51 0.27 10.54
N LEU A 108 -10.19 0.36 10.36
CA LEU A 108 -9.26 0.67 11.44
C LEU A 108 -9.57 2.04 12.06
N THR A 109 -9.94 3.01 11.25
CA THR A 109 -10.29 4.35 11.77
C THR A 109 -11.63 4.32 12.49
N CYS A 110 -12.64 3.62 11.97
CA CYS A 110 -13.90 3.39 12.70
C CYS A 110 -13.65 2.68 14.02
N PHE A 111 -12.82 1.64 14.02
CA PHE A 111 -12.40 0.95 15.26
C PHE A 111 -11.82 1.94 16.29
N VAL A 112 -10.91 2.83 15.86
CA VAL A 112 -10.30 3.82 16.76
C VAL A 112 -11.34 4.77 17.32
N VAL A 113 -12.35 5.18 16.54
CA VAL A 113 -13.46 6.01 17.04
C VAL A 113 -14.20 5.31 18.18
N PHE A 114 -14.61 4.06 17.99
CA PHE A 114 -15.32 3.28 19.01
C PHE A 114 -14.45 2.92 20.21
N LEU A 115 -13.14 2.72 20.01
CA LEU A 115 -12.18 2.48 21.08
C LEU A 115 -12.08 3.69 22.01
N PHE A 116 -11.92 4.89 21.45
CA PHE A 116 -11.89 6.11 22.26
C PHE A 116 -13.25 6.45 22.86
N ALA A 117 -14.34 6.13 22.17
CA ALA A 117 -15.69 6.27 22.71
C ALA A 117 -15.89 5.38 23.95
N PHE A 118 -15.26 4.22 24.00
CA PHE A 118 -15.32 3.28 25.12
C PHE A 118 -14.41 3.68 26.29
N ILE A 119 -13.18 4.15 26.00
CA ILE A 119 -12.17 4.48 27.05
C ILE A 119 -12.40 5.87 27.64
N SER A 120 -12.65 6.84 26.76
CA SER A 120 -12.81 8.25 27.10
C SER A 120 -13.81 8.85 26.14
N ASN A 121 -14.73 9.70 26.59
CA ASN A 121 -15.73 10.29 25.70
C ASN A 121 -15.15 10.76 24.36
N TRP A 122 -15.69 10.25 23.25
CA TRP A 122 -15.30 10.66 21.90
C TRP A 122 -15.58 12.13 21.67
N THR A 123 -14.59 12.87 21.20
CA THR A 123 -14.70 14.29 20.83
C THR A 123 -14.19 14.53 19.42
N LEU A 124 -14.71 15.55 18.76
CA LEU A 124 -14.24 15.97 17.43
C LEU A 124 -12.78 16.39 17.45
N SER A 125 -12.26 16.86 18.59
CA SER A 125 -10.84 17.18 18.76
C SER A 125 -9.95 15.95 18.51
N ILE A 126 -10.34 14.80 19.04
CA ILE A 126 -9.61 13.53 18.83
C ILE A 126 -9.56 13.14 17.35
N LEU A 127 -10.67 13.38 16.61
CA LEU A 127 -10.70 13.14 15.19
C LEU A 127 -9.75 14.06 14.43
N TYR A 128 -9.77 15.35 14.78
CA TYR A 128 -8.89 16.36 14.16
C TYR A 128 -7.41 16.02 14.41
N GLU A 129 -7.01 15.72 15.64
CA GLU A 129 -5.67 15.27 15.99
C GLU A 129 -5.27 14.06 15.16
N ARG A 130 -6.16 13.06 15.07
CA ARG A 130 -5.92 11.83 14.30
C ARG A 130 -5.65 12.10 12.82
N ILE A 131 -6.40 13.02 12.22
CA ILE A 131 -6.20 13.42 10.81
C ILE A 131 -4.84 14.13 10.66
N LEU A 132 -4.54 15.10 11.53
CA LEU A 132 -3.26 15.81 11.50
C LEU A 132 -2.06 14.88 11.66
N GLU A 133 -2.09 13.99 12.65
CA GLU A 133 -1.03 13.02 12.90
C GLU A 133 -0.84 12.05 11.71
N THR A 134 -1.94 11.67 11.07
CA THR A 134 -1.87 10.83 9.85
C THR A 134 -1.24 11.61 8.69
N ILE A 135 -1.58 12.88 8.50
CA ILE A 135 -0.98 13.75 7.47
C ILE A 135 0.51 13.97 7.74
N LEU A 136 0.88 14.24 8.99
CA LEU A 136 2.28 14.42 9.37
C LEU A 136 3.10 13.14 9.14
N GLY A 137 2.60 12.00 9.59
CA GLY A 137 3.26 10.70 9.36
C GLY A 137 3.40 10.36 7.88
N ALA A 138 2.36 10.67 7.08
CA ALA A 138 2.40 10.51 5.63
C ALA A 138 3.44 11.42 4.97
N ALA A 139 3.51 12.69 5.36
CA ALA A 139 4.49 13.64 4.86
C ALA A 139 5.93 13.18 5.16
N ILE A 140 6.19 12.73 6.40
CA ILE A 140 7.49 12.17 6.80
C ILE A 140 7.86 10.97 5.94
N ALA A 141 6.94 10.02 5.74
CA ALA A 141 7.17 8.83 4.92
C ALA A 141 7.53 9.19 3.46
N ILE A 142 6.82 10.16 2.87
CA ILE A 142 7.07 10.65 1.51
C ILE A 142 8.45 11.32 1.41
N ILE A 143 8.78 12.20 2.36
CA ILE A 143 10.06 12.93 2.37
C ILE A 143 11.23 11.94 2.54
N VAL A 144 11.16 11.04 3.52
CA VAL A 144 12.19 10.03 3.76
C VAL A 144 12.32 9.10 2.55
N GLY A 145 11.20 8.64 1.98
CA GLY A 145 11.21 7.79 0.78
C GLY A 145 11.84 8.48 -0.43
N ARG A 146 11.75 9.81 -0.55
CA ARG A 146 12.31 10.60 -1.66
C ARG A 146 13.80 10.88 -1.48
N PHE A 147 14.21 11.28 -0.29
CA PHE A 147 15.54 11.83 -0.04
C PHE A 147 16.50 10.83 0.60
N PHE A 148 15.99 9.86 1.36
CA PHE A 148 16.84 8.92 2.07
C PHE A 148 16.88 7.57 1.35
N LEU A 149 18.02 7.25 0.71
CA LEU A 149 18.28 6.00 -0.02
C LEU A 149 17.18 5.64 -1.05
N PRO A 150 16.81 6.53 -1.98
CA PRO A 150 15.70 6.26 -2.90
C PRO A 150 15.93 4.94 -3.64
N ALA A 151 14.98 4.02 -3.52
CA ALA A 151 14.94 2.82 -4.34
C ALA A 151 14.29 3.20 -5.66
N GLN A 152 15.09 3.66 -6.63
CA GLN A 152 14.58 3.90 -7.98
C GLN A 152 14.27 2.56 -8.62
N THR A 153 13.02 2.33 -8.91
CA THR A 153 12.61 1.20 -9.74
C THR A 153 12.79 1.62 -11.19
N ASN A 154 13.84 1.11 -11.83
CA ASN A 154 14.04 1.35 -13.26
C ASN A 154 12.96 0.59 -14.03
N ILE A 155 12.00 1.34 -14.60
CA ILE A 155 10.87 0.78 -15.37
C ILE A 155 11.39 -0.13 -16.48
N ALA A 156 12.43 0.30 -17.20
CA ALA A 156 13.01 -0.48 -18.29
C ALA A 156 13.48 -1.86 -17.80
N ASN A 157 14.18 -1.91 -16.65
CA ASN A 157 14.63 -3.18 -16.09
C ASN A 157 13.46 -4.08 -15.65
N LEU A 158 12.37 -3.50 -15.14
CA LEU A 158 11.18 -4.24 -14.73
C LEU A 158 10.51 -4.93 -15.94
N PHE A 159 10.39 -4.21 -17.06
CA PHE A 159 9.83 -4.77 -18.30
C PHE A 159 10.79 -5.78 -18.93
N VAL A 160 12.09 -5.50 -18.99
CA VAL A 160 13.11 -6.42 -19.51
C VAL A 160 13.11 -7.74 -18.73
N ASP A 161 13.06 -7.68 -17.40
CA ASP A 161 12.99 -8.88 -16.54
C ASP A 161 11.70 -9.68 -16.79
N PHE A 162 10.57 -8.99 -16.95
CA PHE A 162 9.29 -9.61 -17.26
C PHE A 162 9.28 -10.27 -18.65
N PHE A 163 9.75 -9.58 -19.68
CA PHE A 163 9.85 -10.17 -21.03
C PHE A 163 10.86 -11.31 -21.07
N GLY A 164 11.95 -11.24 -20.28
CA GLY A 164 12.87 -12.35 -20.09
C GLY A 164 12.19 -13.61 -19.52
N LYS A 165 11.28 -13.43 -18.55
CA LYS A 165 10.48 -14.54 -17.99
C LYS A 165 9.49 -15.12 -19.01
N ILE A 166 8.82 -14.27 -19.80
CA ILE A 166 7.95 -14.72 -20.89
C ILE A 166 8.74 -15.54 -21.90
N ASN A 167 9.88 -15.04 -22.35
CA ASN A 167 10.73 -15.74 -23.32
C ASN A 167 11.22 -17.09 -22.77
N ALA A 168 11.66 -17.13 -21.50
CA ALA A 168 12.04 -18.37 -20.86
C ALA A 168 10.87 -19.37 -20.78
N SER A 169 9.66 -18.91 -20.49
CA SER A 169 8.46 -19.75 -20.46
C SER A 169 8.13 -20.33 -21.81
N ILE A 170 8.18 -19.51 -22.87
CA ILE A 170 7.97 -19.97 -24.26
C ILE A 170 9.03 -21.01 -24.65
N ARG A 171 10.30 -20.74 -24.39
CA ARG A 171 11.39 -21.70 -24.71
C ARG A 171 11.20 -23.03 -23.99
N LEU A 172 10.90 -23.02 -22.72
CA LEU A 172 10.66 -24.26 -21.96
C LEU A 172 9.47 -25.06 -22.50
N THR A 173 8.41 -24.41 -22.96
CA THR A 173 7.24 -25.08 -23.53
C THR A 173 7.55 -25.70 -24.89
N PHE A 174 8.32 -25.02 -25.74
CA PHE A 174 8.59 -25.49 -27.10
C PHE A 174 9.87 -26.34 -27.23
N GLU A 175 10.88 -26.16 -26.39
CA GLU A 175 12.10 -26.97 -26.39
C GLU A 175 11.91 -28.33 -25.71
N ASN A 176 11.05 -28.42 -24.65
CA ASN A 176 10.80 -29.68 -23.92
C ASN A 176 9.61 -30.48 -24.45
N LYS A 177 9.59 -30.80 -25.73
CA LYS A 177 8.58 -31.67 -26.34
C LYS A 177 8.55 -33.11 -25.81
N THR A 178 9.49 -33.50 -24.91
CA THR A 178 9.68 -34.90 -24.46
C THR A 178 9.30 -35.17 -23.01
N SER A 179 8.98 -34.18 -22.21
CA SER A 179 8.59 -34.38 -20.80
C SER A 179 7.27 -33.71 -20.51
N ARG A 180 6.18 -34.47 -20.46
CA ARG A 180 4.82 -34.05 -20.08
C ARG A 180 4.68 -33.51 -18.64
N GLU A 181 5.77 -33.34 -17.88
CA GLU A 181 5.71 -33.00 -16.46
C GLU A 181 6.09 -31.56 -16.10
N PHE A 182 6.47 -30.71 -17.05
CA PHE A 182 6.82 -29.32 -16.78
C PHE A 182 5.90 -28.35 -17.53
N SER A 183 4.60 -28.40 -17.26
CA SER A 183 3.75 -27.24 -17.59
C SER A 183 4.10 -26.14 -16.60
N ILE A 184 4.74 -25.08 -17.07
CA ILE A 184 4.81 -23.84 -16.28
C ILE A 184 3.36 -23.45 -16.02
N PRO A 185 2.91 -23.39 -14.76
CA PRO A 185 1.52 -23.12 -14.51
C PRO A 185 1.21 -21.75 -15.12
N THR A 186 0.25 -21.68 -16.04
CA THR A 186 -0.27 -20.43 -16.65
C THR A 186 -0.62 -19.40 -15.59
N GLN A 187 -1.00 -19.88 -14.40
CA GLN A 187 -1.16 -19.11 -13.17
C GLN A 187 0.11 -18.33 -12.75
N TYR A 188 1.31 -18.85 -13.00
CA TYR A 188 2.56 -18.15 -12.68
C TYR A 188 2.74 -16.91 -13.57
N LEU A 189 2.49 -17.01 -14.87
CA LEU A 189 2.57 -15.88 -15.80
C LEU A 189 1.49 -14.82 -15.49
N ALA A 190 0.28 -15.28 -15.17
CA ALA A 190 -0.79 -14.38 -14.74
C ALA A 190 -0.44 -13.63 -13.45
N PHE A 191 0.15 -14.32 -12.47
CA PHE A 191 0.61 -13.71 -11.21
C PHE A 191 1.75 -12.71 -11.44
N GLU A 192 2.75 -13.03 -12.26
CA GLU A 192 3.86 -12.14 -12.58
C GLU A 192 3.37 -10.90 -13.37
N ASN A 193 2.40 -11.04 -14.27
CA ASN A 193 1.75 -9.92 -14.95
C ASN A 193 1.01 -9.01 -13.97
N GLN A 194 0.26 -9.58 -13.03
CA GLN A 194 -0.42 -8.79 -11.98
C GLN A 194 0.57 -8.05 -11.08
N LYS A 195 1.70 -8.69 -10.76
CA LYS A 195 2.79 -8.08 -9.99
C LYS A 195 3.46 -6.94 -10.76
N LEU A 196 3.74 -7.15 -12.05
CA LEU A 196 4.24 -6.11 -12.95
C LEU A 196 3.28 -4.92 -12.97
N ARG A 197 1.99 -5.17 -13.18
CA ARG A 197 0.96 -4.14 -13.23
C ARG A 197 0.85 -3.34 -11.94
N LYS A 198 0.90 -4.00 -10.77
CA LYS A 198 0.94 -3.31 -9.47
C LYS A 198 2.18 -2.44 -9.32
N SER A 199 3.36 -2.96 -9.68
CA SER A 199 4.60 -2.22 -9.62
C SER A 199 4.62 -1.04 -10.61
N ALA A 200 4.09 -1.23 -11.81
CA ALA A 200 3.98 -0.19 -12.81
C ALA A 200 3.00 0.92 -12.39
N LEU A 201 1.87 0.57 -11.77
CA LEU A 201 0.93 1.58 -11.24
C LEU A 201 1.55 2.41 -10.11
N SER A 202 2.38 1.81 -9.25
CA SER A 202 3.10 2.58 -8.22
C SER A 202 4.09 3.58 -8.82
N ILE A 203 4.72 3.20 -9.94
CA ILE A 203 5.65 4.06 -10.69
C ILE A 203 4.91 5.20 -11.42
N ARG A 204 3.64 5.01 -11.79
CA ARG A 204 2.82 6.07 -12.40
C ARG A 204 2.77 7.33 -11.54
N TYR A 205 2.71 7.20 -10.22
CA TYR A 205 2.77 8.35 -9.30
C TYR A 205 4.16 8.99 -9.26
N GLU A 206 5.21 8.21 -9.53
CA GLU A 206 6.57 8.72 -9.69
C GLU A 206 6.73 9.45 -11.04
N LEU A 207 6.06 8.98 -12.09
CA LEU A 207 6.05 9.56 -13.44
C LEU A 207 5.22 10.84 -13.58
N LEU A 208 4.27 11.13 -12.67
CA LEU A 208 3.58 12.44 -12.63
C LEU A 208 4.57 13.61 -12.50
N PHE A 209 5.78 13.34 -12.02
CA PHE A 209 6.89 14.29 -11.92
C PHE A 209 7.95 14.11 -13.03
N HIS A 210 7.80 13.14 -13.93
CA HIS A 210 8.70 12.88 -15.06
C HIS A 210 7.93 12.83 -16.39
N ARG A 211 8.59 13.23 -17.46
CA ARG A 211 8.11 13.56 -18.81
C ARG A 211 7.36 12.49 -19.64
N MET A 212 6.90 11.38 -19.09
CA MET A 212 6.20 10.34 -19.87
C MET A 212 4.69 10.58 -19.88
N SER A 213 4.07 10.56 -21.07
CA SER A 213 2.63 10.74 -21.24
C SER A 213 1.85 9.57 -20.57
N ASN A 214 0.78 9.91 -19.83
CA ASN A 214 -0.11 8.92 -19.24
C ASN A 214 -0.75 7.99 -20.28
N GLN A 215 -0.92 8.45 -21.52
CA GLN A 215 -1.49 7.65 -22.60
C GLN A 215 -0.52 6.57 -23.07
N ASP A 216 0.76 6.92 -23.28
CA ASP A 216 1.79 5.97 -23.72
C ASP A 216 2.05 4.90 -22.66
N PHE A 217 2.03 5.27 -21.38
CA PHE A 217 2.21 4.33 -20.28
C PHE A 217 1.04 3.33 -20.16
N ASN A 218 -0.21 3.81 -20.29
CA ASN A 218 -1.38 2.94 -20.28
C ASN A 218 -1.40 2.03 -21.54
N ALA A 219 -1.01 2.53 -22.69
CA ALA A 219 -0.89 1.73 -23.91
C ALA A 219 0.13 0.60 -23.73
N LEU A 220 1.30 0.91 -23.17
CA LEU A 220 2.34 -0.08 -22.88
C LEU A 220 1.85 -1.18 -21.92
N LEU A 221 1.15 -0.82 -20.85
CA LEU A 221 0.58 -1.79 -19.90
C LEU A 221 -0.50 -2.67 -20.55
N THR A 222 -1.33 -2.09 -21.40
CA THR A 222 -2.38 -2.83 -22.10
C THR A 222 -1.76 -3.80 -23.10
N GLN A 223 -0.78 -3.37 -23.88
CA GLN A 223 -0.07 -4.23 -24.84
C GLN A 223 0.67 -5.37 -24.14
N THR A 224 1.31 -5.09 -22.99
CA THR A 224 1.99 -6.12 -22.21
C THR A 224 1.01 -7.16 -21.67
N THR A 225 -0.19 -6.72 -21.24
CA THR A 225 -1.24 -7.62 -20.74
C THR A 225 -1.78 -8.49 -21.88
N LEU A 226 -2.05 -7.91 -23.04
CA LEU A 226 -2.50 -8.66 -24.24
C LEU A 226 -1.45 -9.68 -24.69
N CYS A 227 -0.18 -9.30 -24.75
CA CYS A 227 0.92 -10.20 -25.08
C CYS A 227 0.96 -11.39 -24.08
N THR A 228 0.83 -11.13 -22.80
CA THR A 228 0.83 -12.18 -21.77
C THR A 228 -0.36 -13.13 -21.93
N GLN A 229 -1.55 -12.61 -22.20
CA GLN A 229 -2.75 -13.43 -22.45
C GLN A 229 -2.57 -14.29 -23.70
N THR A 230 -2.06 -13.73 -24.79
CA THR A 230 -1.78 -14.48 -26.02
C THR A 230 -0.80 -15.63 -25.77
N VAL A 231 0.26 -15.38 -24.97
CA VAL A 231 1.23 -16.41 -24.62
C VAL A 231 0.61 -17.50 -23.75
N ILE A 232 -0.26 -17.13 -22.80
CA ILE A 232 -1.00 -18.09 -21.97
C ILE A 232 -1.87 -19.00 -22.85
N TYR A 233 -2.66 -18.40 -23.77
CA TYR A 233 -3.46 -19.19 -24.70
C TYR A 233 -2.64 -20.10 -25.61
N LEU A 234 -1.45 -19.65 -26.01
CA LEU A 234 -0.55 -20.45 -26.86
C LEU A 234 0.07 -21.63 -26.10
N ILE A 235 0.25 -21.51 -24.78
CA ILE A 235 0.77 -22.58 -23.91
C ILE A 235 -0.33 -23.58 -23.57
N ASP A 236 -1.58 -23.12 -23.41
CA ASP A 236 -2.74 -23.96 -23.07
C ASP A 236 -3.31 -24.71 -24.30
N ALA A 237 -3.00 -24.28 -25.54
CA ALA A 237 -3.42 -24.92 -26.80
C ALA A 237 -2.48 -26.07 -27.18
#